data_3916ab4750915035c72c89e794071e74
#
_entry.id   3916ab4750915035c72c89e794071e74
#
_cell.length_a   1.000
_cell.length_b   1.000
_cell.length_c   1.000
_cell.angle_alpha   90.00
_cell.angle_beta   90.00
_cell.angle_gamma   90.00
#
_symmetry.space_group_name_H-M   'P 1'
#
loop_
_entity.id
_entity.type
_entity.pdbx_description
1 polymer ?
#
loop_
_entity_poly.entity_id
_entity_poly.type
_entity_poly.pdbx_seq_one_letter_code
_entity_poly.pdbx_strand_id
1 'polypeptide(L)'
;IIEGAQVGWGASGRNGGQIVNGLNASLQTIKKRYGQDTANFVAGLVQEGGDIIRERVKTYDIKCDLKEGNIFVGLTPAHMKELEARRALWSSYGINNQDMLDKTQLRDHIGSDLYEGGMIDHTGGHMHPLNLCLGEAAAFEQCGGVIYEQSPVIHADTEAAKPVVKTANGTMTCNTLILCGNAYLGHVVPALTSRVMPVSTQMMATAPLDPEQAKALLPTDKCVEDVRYILDYYRMSGDNRLIFGGGTVYGGTDPSDVESKLRPALEKVYPSLKGVKIDHAWSGNFALSFSRVPQMGRLGTNTYFAHGYSGHGVTGSHTFGRILADAVDGDKTRFDVFAKVPWYPFPGGRMLRVPYSMVGSWYYAMRDRLGV
;
A
#
# COMPACT_ATOMS: atom_id res chain seq x y z
N ILE A 1 -20.83 0.06 -8.29
CA ILE A 1 -20.01 0.47 -7.12
C ILE A 1 -20.79 1.50 -6.33
N ILE A 2 -20.73 1.43 -4.99
CA ILE A 2 -21.28 2.45 -4.09
C ILE A 2 -20.07 3.05 -3.35
N GLU A 3 -19.77 4.33 -3.62
CA GLU A 3 -18.66 5.08 -3.06
C GLU A 3 -19.17 6.15 -2.09
N GLY A 4 -18.60 6.18 -0.88
CA GLY A 4 -19.05 7.09 0.17
C GLY A 4 -18.72 8.57 -0.07
N ALA A 5 -17.67 8.84 -0.82
CA ALA A 5 -17.24 10.18 -1.19
C ALA A 5 -17.13 10.29 -2.73
N GLN A 6 -15.97 10.67 -3.24
CA GLN A 6 -15.63 10.66 -4.67
C GLN A 6 -14.63 9.54 -4.96
N VAL A 7 -14.59 9.05 -6.20
CA VAL A 7 -13.59 8.09 -6.64
C VAL A 7 -12.18 8.61 -6.31
N GLY A 8 -11.39 7.77 -5.62
CA GLY A 8 -10.04 8.11 -5.23
C GLY A 8 -9.91 9.02 -3.99
N TRP A 9 -11.00 9.42 -3.34
CA TRP A 9 -10.95 10.24 -2.14
C TRP A 9 -10.19 9.57 -0.98
N GLY A 10 -10.32 8.26 -0.84
CA GLY A 10 -9.66 7.48 0.22
C GLY A 10 -8.21 7.14 -0.09
N ALA A 11 -7.73 6.03 0.45
CA ALA A 11 -6.35 5.57 0.29
C ALA A 11 -5.94 5.35 -1.17
N SER A 12 -6.88 5.02 -2.06
CA SER A 12 -6.60 4.75 -3.48
C SER A 12 -6.01 5.97 -4.20
N GLY A 13 -6.46 7.19 -3.88
CA GLY A 13 -5.93 8.42 -4.51
C GLY A 13 -4.88 9.16 -3.69
N ARG A 14 -4.73 8.83 -2.39
CA ARG A 14 -3.86 9.56 -1.45
C ARG A 14 -2.52 8.88 -1.17
N ASN A 15 -2.31 7.64 -1.63
CA ASN A 15 -1.07 6.91 -1.40
C ASN A 15 0.12 7.51 -2.17
N GLY A 16 1.33 7.05 -1.87
CA GLY A 16 2.57 7.52 -2.52
C GLY A 16 2.71 7.15 -3.99
N GLY A 17 1.86 6.28 -4.51
CA GLY A 17 1.92 5.83 -5.90
C GLY A 17 2.99 4.78 -6.18
N GLN A 18 3.57 4.17 -5.15
CA GLN A 18 4.60 3.16 -5.32
C GLN A 18 4.00 1.77 -5.57
N ILE A 19 4.55 1.07 -6.56
CA ILE A 19 4.29 -0.33 -6.86
C ILE A 19 5.35 -1.14 -6.12
N VAL A 20 5.03 -1.53 -4.89
CA VAL A 20 5.88 -2.35 -4.04
C VAL A 20 5.39 -3.79 -4.10
N ASN A 21 6.24 -4.67 -4.58
CA ASN A 21 5.91 -6.08 -4.77
C ASN A 21 5.84 -6.85 -3.43
N GLY A 22 4.99 -7.87 -3.39
CA GLY A 22 4.80 -8.73 -2.24
C GLY A 22 3.85 -8.20 -1.18
N LEU A 23 3.87 -8.83 -0.03
CA LEU A 23 3.07 -8.48 1.15
C LEU A 23 3.97 -7.84 2.21
N ASN A 24 3.37 -7.10 3.16
CA ASN A 24 4.11 -6.55 4.31
C ASN A 24 4.77 -7.66 5.17
N ALA A 25 4.12 -8.82 5.29
CA ALA A 25 4.74 -9.99 5.92
C ALA A 25 5.70 -10.69 4.95
N SER A 26 6.95 -10.94 5.39
CA SER A 26 7.95 -11.65 4.59
C SER A 26 7.53 -13.11 4.30
N LEU A 27 8.01 -13.66 3.17
CA LEU A 27 7.80 -15.08 2.82
C LEU A 27 8.27 -16.03 3.92
N GLN A 28 9.35 -15.69 4.64
CA GLN A 28 9.81 -16.45 5.79
C GLN A 28 8.78 -16.46 6.93
N THR A 29 8.17 -15.31 7.21
CA THR A 29 7.11 -15.19 8.21
C THR A 29 5.87 -15.99 7.82
N ILE A 30 5.50 -15.95 6.54
CA ILE A 30 4.38 -16.70 5.99
C ILE A 30 4.65 -18.21 6.09
N LYS A 31 5.84 -18.66 5.67
CA LYS A 31 6.28 -20.04 5.81
C LYS A 31 6.20 -20.53 7.26
N LYS A 32 6.72 -19.74 8.20
CA LYS A 32 6.72 -20.09 9.64
C LYS A 32 5.31 -20.20 10.21
N ARG A 33 4.38 -19.36 9.79
CA ARG A 33 3.02 -19.29 10.37
C ARG A 33 2.01 -20.18 9.68
N TYR A 34 2.13 -20.35 8.37
CA TYR A 34 1.09 -20.98 7.53
C TYR A 34 1.60 -22.12 6.65
N GLY A 35 2.87 -22.49 6.79
CA GLY A 35 3.48 -23.62 6.07
C GLY A 35 4.10 -23.25 4.72
N GLN A 36 4.85 -24.20 4.16
CA GLN A 36 5.61 -24.03 2.92
C GLN A 36 4.69 -23.82 1.72
N ASP A 37 3.58 -24.56 1.63
CA ASP A 37 2.66 -24.47 0.48
C ASP A 37 2.03 -23.08 0.38
N THR A 38 1.63 -22.49 1.52
CA THR A 38 1.13 -21.11 1.56
C THR A 38 2.22 -20.11 1.16
N ALA A 39 3.46 -20.33 1.59
CA ALA A 39 4.57 -19.47 1.21
C ALA A 39 4.89 -19.56 -0.30
N ASN A 40 4.88 -20.77 -0.88
CA ASN A 40 5.04 -20.97 -2.32
C ASN A 40 3.92 -20.28 -3.11
N PHE A 41 2.69 -20.43 -2.66
CA PHE A 41 1.54 -19.78 -3.28
C PHE A 41 1.68 -18.25 -3.26
N VAL A 42 2.00 -17.66 -2.10
CA VAL A 42 2.20 -16.20 -1.97
C VAL A 42 3.40 -15.72 -2.79
N ALA A 43 4.47 -16.50 -2.87
CA ALA A 43 5.62 -16.18 -3.72
C ALA A 43 5.23 -16.06 -5.20
N GLY A 44 4.34 -16.92 -5.69
CA GLY A 44 3.79 -16.83 -7.04
C GLY A 44 2.94 -15.58 -7.31
N LEU A 45 2.51 -14.87 -6.26
CA LEU A 45 1.70 -13.65 -6.38
C LEU A 45 2.50 -12.36 -6.23
N VAL A 46 3.79 -12.45 -5.89
CA VAL A 46 4.59 -11.27 -5.49
C VAL A 46 4.56 -10.14 -6.52
N GLN A 47 4.62 -10.48 -7.81
CA GLN A 47 4.67 -9.51 -8.91
C GLN A 47 3.30 -9.27 -9.55
N GLU A 48 2.33 -10.14 -9.32
CA GLU A 48 1.04 -10.13 -10.04
C GLU A 48 0.30 -8.79 -9.95
N GLY A 49 0.30 -8.15 -8.78
CA GLY A 49 -0.38 -6.86 -8.64
C GLY A 49 0.23 -5.75 -9.49
N GLY A 50 1.55 -5.72 -9.62
CA GLY A 50 2.25 -4.79 -10.51
C GLY A 50 1.96 -5.09 -11.97
N ASP A 51 1.91 -6.37 -12.36
CA ASP A 51 1.62 -6.81 -13.72
C ASP A 51 0.18 -6.46 -14.11
N ILE A 52 -0.80 -6.65 -13.22
CA ILE A 52 -2.19 -6.24 -13.44
C ILE A 52 -2.28 -4.73 -13.65
N ILE A 53 -1.55 -3.91 -12.87
CA ILE A 53 -1.53 -2.46 -13.05
C ILE A 53 -1.02 -2.10 -14.44
N ARG A 54 0.12 -2.67 -14.86
CA ARG A 54 0.72 -2.41 -16.18
C ARG A 54 -0.22 -2.84 -17.32
N GLU A 55 -0.84 -4.02 -17.19
CA GLU A 55 -1.82 -4.53 -18.14
C GLU A 55 -3.00 -3.55 -18.30
N ARG A 56 -3.59 -3.09 -17.20
CA ARG A 56 -4.72 -2.15 -17.22
C ARG A 56 -4.34 -0.79 -17.78
N VAL A 57 -3.20 -0.25 -17.34
CA VAL A 57 -2.68 1.02 -17.87
C VAL A 57 -2.54 0.97 -19.37
N LYS A 58 -2.00 -0.14 -19.92
CA LYS A 58 -1.84 -0.35 -21.35
C LYS A 58 -3.19 -0.58 -22.05
N THR A 59 -4.05 -1.42 -21.50
CA THR A 59 -5.32 -1.82 -22.14
C THR A 59 -6.30 -0.66 -22.23
N TYR A 60 -6.39 0.16 -21.19
CA TYR A 60 -7.34 1.28 -21.10
C TYR A 60 -6.69 2.64 -21.33
N ASP A 61 -5.42 2.68 -21.75
CA ASP A 61 -4.65 3.91 -22.01
C ASP A 61 -4.68 4.91 -20.83
N ILE A 62 -4.53 4.40 -19.60
CA ILE A 62 -4.62 5.21 -18.39
C ILE A 62 -3.41 6.14 -18.27
N LYS A 63 -3.65 7.44 -18.21
CA LYS A 63 -2.60 8.47 -18.13
C LYS A 63 -2.19 8.73 -16.67
N CYS A 64 -1.48 7.79 -16.08
CA CYS A 64 -1.07 7.86 -14.66
C CYS A 64 0.44 8.03 -14.46
N ASP A 65 1.19 8.42 -15.47
CA ASP A 65 2.65 8.63 -15.39
C ASP A 65 3.37 7.42 -14.78
N LEU A 66 3.11 6.23 -15.32
CA LEU A 66 3.68 4.97 -14.86
C LEU A 66 5.18 4.91 -15.17
N LYS A 67 5.98 4.63 -14.15
CA LYS A 67 7.44 4.44 -14.21
C LYS A 67 7.84 3.10 -13.60
N GLU A 68 8.99 2.59 -14.03
CA GLU A 68 9.49 1.29 -13.58
C GLU A 68 10.64 1.41 -12.58
N GLY A 69 10.72 0.44 -11.70
CA GLY A 69 11.77 0.28 -10.70
C GLY A 69 11.47 0.94 -9.37
N ASN A 70 11.66 0.16 -8.31
CA ASN A 70 11.62 0.60 -6.92
C ASN A 70 12.97 0.32 -6.27
N ILE A 71 13.49 1.25 -5.48
CA ILE A 71 14.76 1.10 -4.77
C ILE A 71 14.50 1.08 -3.26
N PHE A 72 14.85 -0.03 -2.65
CA PHE A 72 14.94 -0.15 -1.19
C PHE A 72 16.31 0.33 -0.74
N VAL A 73 16.38 1.29 0.18
CA VAL A 73 17.66 1.86 0.62
C VAL A 73 17.98 1.54 2.07
N GLY A 74 19.26 1.25 2.33
CA GLY A 74 19.80 0.99 3.65
C GLY A 74 20.58 2.19 4.20
N LEU A 75 20.31 2.56 5.46
CA LEU A 75 21.02 3.64 6.16
C LEU A 75 22.19 3.11 6.99
N THR A 76 22.30 1.81 7.20
CA THR A 76 23.31 1.17 8.02
C THR A 76 23.78 -0.14 7.39
N PRO A 77 24.95 -0.65 7.77
CA PRO A 77 25.39 -2.00 7.34
C PRO A 77 24.40 -3.11 7.75
N ALA A 78 23.67 -2.96 8.85
CA ALA A 78 22.64 -3.90 9.27
C ALA A 78 21.46 -3.92 8.28
N HIS A 79 21.03 -2.74 7.81
CA HIS A 79 19.99 -2.64 6.77
C HIS A 79 20.44 -3.28 5.45
N MET A 80 21.73 -3.14 5.08
CA MET A 80 22.25 -3.80 3.86
C MET A 80 22.19 -5.33 3.98
N LYS A 81 22.55 -5.88 5.14
CA LYS A 81 22.42 -7.33 5.40
C LYS A 81 20.97 -7.79 5.34
N GLU A 82 20.03 -6.97 5.80
CA GLU A 82 18.60 -7.27 5.68
C GLU A 82 18.15 -7.32 4.23
N LEU A 83 18.60 -6.37 3.40
CA LEU A 83 18.31 -6.35 1.96
C LEU A 83 18.92 -7.56 1.23
N GLU A 84 20.15 -7.93 1.54
CA GLU A 84 20.80 -9.14 1.02
C GLU A 84 20.00 -10.41 1.40
N ALA A 85 19.58 -10.51 2.65
CA ALA A 85 18.76 -11.62 3.12
C ALA A 85 17.39 -11.67 2.45
N ARG A 86 16.76 -10.50 2.22
CA ARG A 86 15.50 -10.38 1.46
C ARG A 86 15.68 -10.86 0.02
N ARG A 87 16.72 -10.40 -0.68
CA ARG A 87 17.04 -10.82 -2.04
C ARG A 87 17.27 -12.33 -2.11
N ALA A 88 18.11 -12.88 -1.21
CA ALA A 88 18.38 -14.32 -1.15
C ALA A 88 17.11 -15.14 -0.89
N LEU A 89 16.24 -14.68 0.01
CA LEU A 89 14.95 -15.30 0.27
C LEU A 89 14.07 -15.29 -0.99
N TRP A 90 13.94 -14.17 -1.68
CA TRP A 90 13.15 -14.07 -2.89
C TRP A 90 13.71 -14.96 -4.01
N SER A 91 15.04 -14.98 -4.19
CA SER A 91 15.72 -15.87 -5.14
C SER A 91 15.44 -17.35 -4.86
N SER A 92 15.33 -17.75 -3.58
CA SER A 92 14.98 -19.13 -3.22
C SER A 92 13.57 -19.57 -3.64
N TYR A 93 12.71 -18.60 -4.00
CA TYR A 93 11.38 -18.82 -4.58
C TYR A 93 11.34 -18.53 -6.09
N GLY A 94 12.50 -18.34 -6.75
CA GLY A 94 12.59 -18.06 -8.17
C GLY A 94 12.34 -16.60 -8.57
N ILE A 95 12.27 -15.67 -7.61
CA ILE A 95 12.08 -14.24 -7.86
C ILE A 95 13.46 -13.59 -7.92
N ASN A 96 13.94 -13.26 -9.15
CA ASN A 96 15.33 -12.86 -9.42
C ASN A 96 15.45 -11.48 -10.11
N ASN A 97 14.46 -10.62 -9.95
CA ASN A 97 14.41 -9.29 -10.59
C ASN A 97 15.00 -8.17 -9.73
N GLN A 98 15.91 -8.52 -8.80
CA GLN A 98 16.53 -7.57 -7.87
C GLN A 98 18.05 -7.57 -8.03
N ASP A 99 18.63 -6.38 -8.02
CA ASP A 99 20.07 -6.18 -7.93
C ASP A 99 20.43 -5.41 -6.66
N MET A 100 21.54 -5.81 -6.01
CA MET A 100 22.13 -5.03 -4.91
C MET A 100 22.94 -3.88 -5.50
N LEU A 101 22.85 -2.74 -4.88
CA LEU A 101 23.59 -1.53 -5.22
C LEU A 101 24.46 -1.13 -4.02
N ASP A 102 25.76 -1.04 -4.24
CA ASP A 102 26.65 -0.41 -3.28
C ASP A 102 26.43 1.12 -3.25
N LYS A 103 27.11 1.79 -2.33
CA LYS A 103 26.99 3.26 -2.15
C LYS A 103 27.35 4.04 -3.43
N THR A 104 28.30 3.56 -4.19
CA THR A 104 28.76 4.23 -5.43
C THR A 104 27.71 4.05 -6.54
N GLN A 105 27.26 2.83 -6.75
CA GLN A 105 26.24 2.50 -7.73
C GLN A 105 24.89 3.18 -7.41
N LEU A 106 24.56 3.30 -6.12
CA LEU A 106 23.31 3.96 -5.69
C LEU A 106 23.25 5.44 -6.09
N ARG A 107 24.40 6.13 -6.17
CA ARG A 107 24.49 7.53 -6.62
C ARG A 107 24.05 7.75 -8.07
N ASP A 108 24.13 6.72 -8.91
CA ASP A 108 23.61 6.78 -10.28
C ASP A 108 22.07 6.86 -10.32
N HIS A 109 21.43 6.57 -9.19
CA HIS A 109 19.96 6.53 -9.05
C HIS A 109 19.41 7.58 -8.09
N ILE A 110 20.17 7.94 -7.05
CA ILE A 110 19.70 8.83 -5.96
C ILE A 110 20.79 9.85 -5.64
N GLY A 111 20.51 11.13 -5.82
CA GLY A 111 21.41 12.24 -5.51
C GLY A 111 21.49 12.55 -4.00
N SER A 112 21.71 11.55 -3.17
CA SER A 112 21.84 11.67 -1.72
C SER A 112 22.98 10.82 -1.19
N ASP A 113 23.74 11.37 -0.24
CA ASP A 113 24.85 10.69 0.44
C ASP A 113 24.41 9.97 1.73
N LEU A 114 23.11 10.02 2.06
CA LEU A 114 22.59 9.51 3.33
C LEU A 114 22.70 7.99 3.47
N TYR A 115 22.66 7.26 2.35
CA TYR A 115 22.47 5.81 2.33
C TYR A 115 23.79 5.06 2.15
N GLU A 116 23.88 3.87 2.76
CA GLU A 116 25.03 2.96 2.62
C GLU A 116 24.98 2.11 1.34
N GLY A 117 23.78 1.98 0.74
CA GLY A 117 23.52 1.22 -0.47
C GLY A 117 22.03 0.93 -0.60
N GLY A 118 21.67 0.01 -1.49
CA GLY A 118 20.29 -0.35 -1.72
C GLY A 118 20.09 -1.65 -2.47
N MET A 119 18.83 -1.97 -2.73
CA MET A 119 18.39 -3.05 -3.61
C MET A 119 17.35 -2.49 -4.57
N ILE A 120 17.62 -2.59 -5.86
CA ILE A 120 16.62 -2.24 -6.88
C ILE A 120 15.76 -3.45 -7.21
N ASP A 121 14.43 -3.27 -7.22
CA ASP A 121 13.46 -4.21 -7.79
C ASP A 121 12.99 -3.66 -9.13
N HIS A 122 13.40 -4.30 -10.21
CA HIS A 122 13.09 -3.88 -11.58
C HIS A 122 11.61 -4.06 -11.94
N THR A 123 10.88 -4.89 -11.22
CA THR A 123 9.45 -5.15 -11.42
C THR A 123 8.55 -4.29 -10.52
N GLY A 124 9.13 -3.54 -9.58
CA GLY A 124 8.46 -2.46 -8.88
C GLY A 124 8.24 -1.24 -9.78
N GLY A 125 7.85 -0.13 -9.19
CA GLY A 125 7.66 1.11 -9.94
C GLY A 125 6.87 2.16 -9.18
N HIS A 126 6.42 3.19 -9.91
CA HIS A 126 5.52 4.19 -9.34
C HIS A 126 4.61 4.84 -10.39
N MET A 127 3.57 5.48 -9.94
CA MET A 127 2.61 6.19 -10.79
C MET A 127 1.91 7.31 -10.01
N HIS A 128 1.09 8.08 -10.69
CA HIS A 128 0.15 9.01 -10.05
C HIS A 128 -1.10 8.24 -9.57
N PRO A 129 -1.27 7.99 -8.26
CA PRO A 129 -2.27 7.04 -7.77
C PRO A 129 -3.71 7.49 -8.02
N LEU A 130 -4.00 8.79 -7.93
CA LEU A 130 -5.34 9.30 -8.23
C LEU A 130 -5.68 9.13 -9.71
N ASN A 131 -4.73 9.39 -10.61
CA ASN A 131 -4.96 9.19 -12.04
C ASN A 131 -5.15 7.71 -12.39
N LEU A 132 -4.41 6.80 -11.74
CA LEU A 132 -4.66 5.36 -11.90
C LEU A 132 -6.09 5.01 -11.45
N CYS A 133 -6.50 5.45 -10.27
CA CYS A 133 -7.83 5.17 -9.72
C CYS A 133 -8.96 5.73 -10.60
N LEU A 134 -8.83 6.96 -11.10
CA LEU A 134 -9.79 7.59 -12.00
C LEU A 134 -9.83 6.88 -13.37
N GLY A 135 -8.68 6.47 -13.89
CA GLY A 135 -8.60 5.72 -15.13
C GLY A 135 -9.23 4.33 -15.02
N GLU A 136 -9.03 3.62 -13.90
CA GLU A 136 -9.68 2.34 -13.63
C GLU A 136 -11.20 2.50 -13.44
N ALA A 137 -11.66 3.58 -12.80
CA ALA A 137 -13.07 3.89 -12.69
C ALA A 137 -13.71 4.13 -14.07
N ALA A 138 -13.06 4.92 -14.92
CA ALA A 138 -13.52 5.13 -16.31
C ALA A 138 -13.55 3.82 -17.10
N ALA A 139 -12.54 2.95 -16.96
CA ALA A 139 -12.50 1.63 -17.57
C ALA A 139 -13.65 0.73 -17.07
N PHE A 140 -13.96 0.78 -15.79
CA PHE A 140 -15.09 0.06 -15.20
C PHE A 140 -16.43 0.52 -15.81
N GLU A 141 -16.63 1.82 -16.00
CA GLU A 141 -17.83 2.38 -16.64
C GLU A 141 -17.91 2.02 -18.13
N GLN A 142 -16.77 2.02 -18.84
CA GLN A 142 -16.68 1.55 -20.22
C GLN A 142 -17.09 0.08 -20.37
N CYS A 143 -16.82 -0.74 -19.34
CA CYS A 143 -17.27 -2.13 -19.29
C CYS A 143 -18.74 -2.29 -18.86
N GLY A 144 -19.52 -1.19 -18.76
CA GLY A 144 -20.94 -1.19 -18.37
C GLY A 144 -21.18 -1.14 -16.86
N GLY A 145 -20.13 -0.91 -16.07
CA GLY A 145 -20.27 -0.69 -14.63
C GLY A 145 -20.92 0.65 -14.29
N VAL A 146 -21.51 0.75 -13.11
CA VAL A 146 -22.13 1.98 -12.62
C VAL A 146 -21.52 2.36 -11.27
N ILE A 147 -21.13 3.63 -11.11
CA ILE A 147 -20.57 4.16 -9.86
C ILE A 147 -21.52 5.21 -9.28
N TYR A 148 -21.93 5.01 -8.04
CA TYR A 148 -22.69 5.97 -7.26
C TYR A 148 -21.77 6.62 -6.25
N GLU A 149 -21.28 7.82 -6.56
CA GLU A 149 -20.50 8.64 -5.64
C GLU A 149 -21.37 9.33 -4.58
N GLN A 150 -20.74 9.88 -3.54
CA GLN A 150 -21.39 10.57 -2.42
C GLN A 150 -22.56 9.77 -1.82
N SER A 151 -22.40 8.47 -1.80
CA SER A 151 -23.39 7.49 -1.39
C SER A 151 -22.89 6.65 -0.19
N PRO A 152 -22.61 7.27 0.97
CA PRO A 152 -22.10 6.55 2.12
C PRO A 152 -23.08 5.47 2.57
N VAL A 153 -22.57 4.24 2.65
CA VAL A 153 -23.33 3.10 3.15
C VAL A 153 -23.52 3.25 4.66
N ILE A 154 -24.76 3.22 5.11
CA ILE A 154 -25.14 3.33 6.53
C ILE A 154 -25.50 1.98 7.14
N HIS A 155 -25.83 1.00 6.31
CA HIS A 155 -26.14 -0.37 6.74
C HIS A 155 -25.87 -1.37 5.62
N ALA A 156 -25.34 -2.54 5.98
CA ALA A 156 -25.21 -3.67 5.06
C ALA A 156 -25.65 -4.96 5.78
N ASP A 157 -26.67 -5.62 5.22
CA ASP A 157 -27.00 -6.99 5.61
C ASP A 157 -26.13 -7.96 4.81
N THR A 158 -25.09 -8.43 5.47
CA THR A 158 -24.04 -9.27 4.85
C THR A 158 -24.33 -10.77 4.95
N GLU A 159 -25.32 -11.18 5.74
CA GLU A 159 -25.66 -12.58 5.99
C GLU A 159 -26.82 -13.07 5.11
N ALA A 160 -27.60 -12.16 4.54
CA ALA A 160 -28.74 -12.51 3.69
C ALA A 160 -28.29 -13.27 2.44
N ALA A 161 -29.12 -14.18 1.94
CA ALA A 161 -28.89 -14.89 0.66
C ALA A 161 -28.78 -13.94 -0.52
N LYS A 162 -29.48 -12.81 -0.47
CA LYS A 162 -29.28 -11.64 -1.34
C LYS A 162 -28.88 -10.46 -0.46
N PRO A 163 -27.61 -10.10 -0.39
CA PRO A 163 -27.14 -8.99 0.44
C PRO A 163 -27.86 -7.68 0.11
N VAL A 164 -28.09 -6.88 1.15
CA VAL A 164 -28.79 -5.58 1.04
C VAL A 164 -27.90 -4.49 1.58
N VAL A 165 -27.71 -3.44 0.80
CA VAL A 165 -26.93 -2.25 1.16
C VAL A 165 -27.87 -1.05 1.19
N LYS A 166 -27.77 -0.22 2.24
CA LYS A 166 -28.56 1.00 2.40
C LYS A 166 -27.66 2.23 2.48
N THR A 167 -28.05 3.25 1.75
CA THR A 167 -27.56 4.62 1.88
C THR A 167 -28.69 5.52 2.41
N ALA A 168 -28.42 6.81 2.64
CA ALA A 168 -29.47 7.76 3.01
C ALA A 168 -30.53 7.91 1.90
N ASN A 169 -30.16 7.71 0.65
CA ASN A 169 -30.99 7.99 -0.52
C ASN A 169 -31.58 6.75 -1.19
N GLY A 170 -31.22 5.56 -0.76
CA GLY A 170 -31.73 4.35 -1.41
C GLY A 170 -31.25 3.04 -0.80
N THR A 171 -31.82 1.96 -1.32
CA THR A 171 -31.49 0.59 -0.94
C THR A 171 -31.16 -0.21 -2.20
N MET A 172 -30.08 -0.98 -2.15
CA MET A 172 -29.68 -1.89 -3.22
C MET A 172 -29.68 -3.32 -2.72
N THR A 173 -30.30 -4.22 -3.46
CA THR A 173 -30.20 -5.66 -3.26
C THR A 173 -29.33 -6.24 -4.37
N CYS A 174 -28.42 -7.12 -4.06
CA CYS A 174 -27.49 -7.71 -5.03
C CYS A 174 -27.39 -9.24 -4.88
N ASN A 175 -26.93 -9.91 -5.91
CA ASN A 175 -26.64 -11.34 -5.85
C ASN A 175 -25.32 -11.59 -5.11
N THR A 176 -24.36 -10.69 -5.28
CA THR A 176 -23.04 -10.75 -4.63
C THR A 176 -22.64 -9.36 -4.14
N LEU A 177 -22.16 -9.27 -2.93
CA LEU A 177 -21.60 -8.05 -2.32
C LEU A 177 -20.10 -8.23 -2.14
N ILE A 178 -19.31 -7.25 -2.57
CA ILE A 178 -17.86 -7.22 -2.34
C ILE A 178 -17.52 -5.99 -1.50
N LEU A 179 -16.97 -6.21 -0.32
CA LEU A 179 -16.61 -5.15 0.64
C LEU A 179 -15.15 -4.76 0.44
N CYS A 180 -14.91 -3.58 -0.13
CA CYS A 180 -13.57 -3.04 -0.45
C CYS A 180 -13.22 -1.76 0.35
N GLY A 181 -13.99 -1.40 1.38
CA GLY A 181 -13.82 -0.16 2.15
C GLY A 181 -12.54 -0.07 2.98
N ASN A 182 -11.82 -1.18 3.20
CA ASN A 182 -10.54 -1.25 3.90
C ASN A 182 -10.54 -0.43 5.22
N ALA A 183 -9.66 0.56 5.37
CA ALA A 183 -9.61 1.42 6.57
C ALA A 183 -10.86 2.29 6.75
N TYR A 184 -11.58 2.56 5.68
CA TYR A 184 -12.76 3.45 5.64
C TYR A 184 -14.10 2.71 5.76
N LEU A 185 -14.08 1.38 5.98
CA LEU A 185 -15.30 0.59 6.15
C LEU A 185 -16.16 1.04 7.36
N GLY A 186 -15.55 1.72 8.33
CA GLY A 186 -16.23 2.35 9.46
C GLY A 186 -16.95 1.35 10.36
N HIS A 187 -18.21 1.64 10.67
CA HIS A 187 -19.07 0.81 11.51
C HIS A 187 -20.06 -0.06 10.74
N VAL A 188 -20.02 0.01 9.41
CA VAL A 188 -20.98 -0.69 8.54
C VAL A 188 -20.91 -2.21 8.73
N VAL A 189 -19.70 -2.75 8.94
CA VAL A 189 -19.48 -4.18 9.20
C VAL A 189 -18.56 -4.36 10.41
N PRO A 190 -19.10 -4.36 11.64
CA PRO A 190 -18.32 -4.42 12.89
C PRO A 190 -17.39 -5.64 12.97
N ALA A 191 -17.79 -6.77 12.41
CA ALA A 191 -17.02 -8.00 12.37
C ALA A 191 -15.67 -7.83 11.65
N LEU A 192 -15.60 -7.01 10.60
CA LEU A 192 -14.38 -6.71 9.86
C LEU A 192 -13.60 -5.55 10.50
N THR A 193 -14.29 -4.50 10.92
CA THR A 193 -13.67 -3.30 11.50
C THR A 193 -12.86 -3.58 12.77
N SER A 194 -13.24 -4.61 13.55
CA SER A 194 -12.50 -5.02 14.75
C SER A 194 -11.16 -5.71 14.44
N ARG A 195 -10.95 -6.18 13.23
CA ARG A 195 -9.80 -7.00 12.80
C ARG A 195 -8.69 -6.21 12.14
N VAL A 196 -8.95 -4.96 11.81
CA VAL A 196 -7.97 -4.04 11.25
C VAL A 196 -7.92 -2.76 12.08
N MET A 197 -6.79 -2.07 12.03
CA MET A 197 -6.61 -0.78 12.65
C MET A 197 -6.33 0.27 11.58
N PRO A 198 -7.08 1.36 11.50
CA PRO A 198 -6.73 2.49 10.67
C PRO A 198 -5.40 3.09 11.15
N VAL A 199 -4.52 3.38 10.21
CA VAL A 199 -3.23 4.03 10.48
C VAL A 199 -3.07 5.15 9.47
N SER A 200 -2.92 6.37 9.97
CA SER A 200 -2.66 7.55 9.15
C SER A 200 -1.17 7.60 8.80
N THR A 201 -0.88 7.78 7.52
CA THR A 201 0.45 8.10 6.99
C THR A 201 0.41 9.42 6.26
N GLN A 202 1.54 10.11 6.19
CA GLN A 202 1.61 11.48 5.73
C GLN A 202 2.37 11.58 4.42
N MET A 203 1.99 12.54 3.60
CA MET A 203 2.59 12.86 2.32
C MET A 203 2.73 14.37 2.17
N MET A 204 3.77 14.81 1.48
CA MET A 204 3.90 16.19 1.00
C MET A 204 4.47 16.23 -0.41
N ALA A 205 4.20 17.31 -1.13
CA ALA A 205 4.72 17.61 -2.45
C ALA A 205 5.37 18.97 -2.46
N THR A 206 6.59 19.06 -2.94
CA THR A 206 7.26 20.35 -3.16
C THR A 206 6.52 21.19 -4.23
N ALA A 207 6.82 22.47 -4.31
CA ALA A 207 6.62 23.20 -5.58
C ALA A 207 7.38 22.48 -6.70
N PRO A 208 6.99 22.67 -7.99
CA PRO A 208 7.76 22.14 -9.11
C PRO A 208 9.22 22.59 -9.02
N LEU A 209 10.13 21.63 -9.13
CA LEU A 209 11.55 21.85 -9.14
C LEU A 209 12.02 22.16 -10.57
N ASP A 210 13.15 22.83 -10.69
CA ASP A 210 13.82 22.92 -11.99
C ASP A 210 14.12 21.51 -12.53
N PRO A 211 13.95 21.24 -13.84
CA PRO A 211 14.15 19.90 -14.40
C PRO A 211 15.53 19.31 -14.14
N GLU A 212 16.60 20.13 -14.17
CA GLU A 212 17.97 19.65 -13.88
C GLU A 212 18.11 19.33 -12.39
N GLN A 213 17.49 20.11 -11.50
CA GLN A 213 17.43 19.81 -10.07
C GLN A 213 16.66 18.52 -9.80
N ALA A 214 15.48 18.35 -10.40
CA ALA A 214 14.69 17.13 -10.26
C ALA A 214 15.46 15.89 -10.71
N LYS A 215 16.12 15.98 -11.87
CA LYS A 215 16.97 14.92 -12.41
C LYS A 215 18.21 14.64 -11.53
N ALA A 216 18.78 15.66 -10.90
CA ALA A 216 19.90 15.47 -9.98
C ALA A 216 19.48 14.74 -8.69
N LEU A 217 18.23 14.91 -8.23
CA LEU A 217 17.72 14.19 -7.06
C LEU A 217 17.42 12.72 -7.35
N LEU A 218 16.79 12.42 -8.50
CA LEU A 218 16.40 11.07 -8.92
C LEU A 218 16.77 10.84 -10.40
N PRO A 219 18.05 10.61 -10.72
CA PRO A 219 18.56 10.52 -12.09
C PRO A 219 17.84 9.50 -12.97
N THR A 220 17.34 8.40 -12.38
CA THR A 220 16.68 7.31 -13.11
C THR A 220 15.17 7.27 -12.92
N ASP A 221 14.59 8.30 -12.28
CA ASP A 221 13.15 8.44 -12.03
C ASP A 221 12.50 7.17 -11.43
N LYS A 222 13.21 6.52 -10.50
CA LYS A 222 12.69 5.39 -9.74
C LYS A 222 12.18 5.87 -8.40
N CYS A 223 11.16 5.21 -7.86
CA CYS A 223 10.76 5.47 -6.49
C CYS A 223 11.72 4.83 -5.48
N VAL A 224 11.75 5.41 -4.31
CA VAL A 224 12.66 5.02 -3.23
C VAL A 224 11.87 4.82 -1.95
N GLU A 225 12.21 3.80 -1.18
CA GLU A 225 11.77 3.61 0.20
C GLU A 225 12.90 3.06 1.05
N ASP A 226 13.01 3.48 2.30
CA ASP A 226 13.97 2.89 3.22
C ASP A 226 13.41 1.66 3.95
N VAL A 227 14.28 0.90 4.62
CA VAL A 227 13.91 -0.35 5.31
C VAL A 227 13.63 -0.18 6.80
N ARG A 228 13.53 1.05 7.30
CA ARG A 228 13.19 1.29 8.72
C ARG A 228 11.77 0.85 9.04
N TYR A 229 11.49 0.61 10.30
CA TYR A 229 10.15 0.25 10.75
C TYR A 229 9.13 1.38 10.50
N ILE A 230 9.52 2.65 10.72
CA ILE A 230 8.79 3.85 10.28
C ILE A 230 9.61 4.43 9.14
N LEU A 231 9.29 3.99 7.93
CA LEU A 231 10.05 4.28 6.73
C LEU A 231 9.69 5.65 6.14
N ASP A 232 10.67 6.25 5.46
CA ASP A 232 10.46 7.35 4.54
C ASP A 232 10.48 6.81 3.11
N TYR A 233 9.66 7.39 2.24
CA TYR A 233 9.57 7.00 0.85
C TYR A 233 9.29 8.22 -0.05
N TYR A 234 9.79 8.19 -1.26
CA TYR A 234 9.66 9.32 -2.16
C TYR A 234 9.81 8.94 -3.63
N ARG A 235 9.32 9.83 -4.50
CA ARG A 235 9.42 9.73 -5.94
C ARG A 235 9.28 11.10 -6.60
N MET A 236 9.63 11.20 -7.87
CA MET A 236 9.31 12.38 -8.67
C MET A 236 7.90 12.24 -9.26
N SER A 237 7.20 13.38 -9.42
CA SER A 237 5.97 13.47 -10.22
C SER A 237 6.28 13.92 -11.63
N GLY A 238 5.34 13.73 -12.56
CA GLY A 238 5.50 14.12 -13.96
C GLY A 238 5.67 15.65 -14.19
N ASP A 239 5.35 16.47 -13.19
CA ASP A 239 5.56 17.91 -13.18
C ASP A 239 6.75 18.34 -12.30
N ASN A 240 7.71 17.43 -12.07
CA ASN A 240 8.97 17.65 -11.34
C ASN A 240 8.79 18.07 -9.87
N ARG A 241 7.75 17.57 -9.19
CA ARG A 241 7.65 17.72 -7.74
C ARG A 241 8.25 16.51 -7.04
N LEU A 242 9.02 16.74 -5.99
CA LEU A 242 9.38 15.64 -5.09
C LEU A 242 8.17 15.33 -4.20
N ILE A 243 7.59 14.15 -4.39
CA ILE A 243 6.55 13.59 -3.54
C ILE A 243 7.25 12.81 -2.44
N PHE A 244 7.09 13.25 -1.19
CA PHE A 244 7.77 12.67 -0.03
C PHE A 244 6.75 12.19 1.00
N GLY A 245 6.88 10.95 1.44
CA GLY A 245 5.99 10.33 2.40
C GLY A 245 6.73 9.72 3.58
N GLY A 246 6.01 9.53 4.67
CA GLY A 246 6.54 8.94 5.89
C GLY A 246 5.60 9.14 7.07
N GLY A 247 6.13 8.89 8.24
CA GLY A 247 5.37 9.05 9.47
C GLY A 247 4.22 8.04 9.63
N THR A 248 3.78 7.88 10.87
CA THR A 248 2.72 6.93 11.20
C THR A 248 1.97 7.43 12.41
N VAL A 249 0.62 7.50 12.31
CA VAL A 249 -0.26 7.80 13.44
C VAL A 249 -1.29 6.68 13.59
N TYR A 250 -1.15 5.91 14.65
CA TYR A 250 -2.07 4.80 14.94
C TYR A 250 -3.45 5.33 15.38
N GLY A 251 -4.49 4.63 14.95
CA GLY A 251 -5.88 5.00 15.24
C GLY A 251 -6.54 5.85 14.16
N GLY A 252 -5.80 6.25 13.12
CA GLY A 252 -6.35 6.92 11.95
C GLY A 252 -6.63 8.41 12.14
N THR A 253 -6.05 9.04 13.17
CA THR A 253 -6.16 10.48 13.37
C THR A 253 -5.10 11.19 12.52
N ASP A 254 -5.53 12.13 11.72
CA ASP A 254 -4.63 12.93 10.90
C ASP A 254 -3.89 13.98 11.75
N PRO A 255 -2.58 14.17 11.55
CA PRO A 255 -1.84 15.24 12.22
C PRO A 255 -2.29 16.61 11.71
N SER A 256 -2.25 17.59 12.60
CA SER A 256 -2.62 18.98 12.25
C SER A 256 -1.60 19.68 11.34
N ASP A 257 -0.34 19.25 11.40
CA ASP A 257 0.75 19.82 10.61
C ASP A 257 1.62 18.66 10.05
N VAL A 258 1.35 18.30 8.82
CA VAL A 258 2.05 17.25 8.09
C VAL A 258 3.43 17.72 7.65
N GLU A 259 3.54 18.96 7.21
CA GLU A 259 4.80 19.52 6.68
C GLU A 259 5.88 19.55 7.77
N SER A 260 5.58 20.07 8.95
CA SER A 260 6.55 20.15 10.05
C SER A 260 7.06 18.78 10.49
N LYS A 261 6.27 17.73 10.29
CA LYS A 261 6.66 16.34 10.62
C LYS A 261 7.58 15.72 9.56
N LEU A 262 7.33 15.98 8.29
CA LEU A 262 8.07 15.35 7.19
C LEU A 262 9.29 16.15 6.72
N ARG A 263 9.25 17.48 6.86
CA ARG A 263 10.34 18.38 6.40
C ARG A 263 11.72 17.99 6.94
N PRO A 264 11.93 17.67 8.24
CA PRO A 264 13.24 17.28 8.75
C PRO A 264 13.80 16.03 8.05
N ALA A 265 12.93 15.07 7.71
CA ALA A 265 13.33 13.85 6.99
C ALA A 265 13.71 14.16 5.54
N LEU A 266 12.90 14.96 4.84
CA LEU A 266 13.21 15.41 3.49
C LEU A 266 14.55 16.15 3.41
N GLU A 267 14.77 17.11 4.31
CA GLU A 267 16.00 17.91 4.34
C GLU A 267 17.24 17.08 4.76
N LYS A 268 17.03 16.00 5.51
CA LYS A 268 18.08 15.03 5.81
C LYS A 268 18.47 14.21 4.59
N VAL A 269 17.48 13.77 3.79
CA VAL A 269 17.72 13.04 2.52
C VAL A 269 18.36 13.96 1.49
N TYR A 270 17.82 15.16 1.34
CA TYR A 270 18.26 16.15 0.37
C TYR A 270 18.53 17.51 1.03
N PRO A 271 19.73 17.73 1.57
CA PRO A 271 20.10 19.03 2.17
C PRO A 271 19.98 20.22 1.20
N SER A 272 20.10 19.97 -0.11
CA SER A 272 19.91 20.97 -1.16
C SER A 272 18.47 21.50 -1.25
N LEU A 273 17.52 20.79 -0.69
CA LEU A 273 16.10 21.21 -0.62
C LEU A 273 15.73 21.91 0.69
N LYS A 274 16.72 22.31 1.49
CA LYS A 274 16.45 23.04 2.73
C LYS A 274 15.63 24.29 2.48
N GLY A 275 14.47 24.39 3.13
CA GLY A 275 13.54 25.51 2.96
C GLY A 275 12.77 25.52 1.64
N VAL A 276 12.79 24.43 0.87
CA VAL A 276 11.99 24.30 -0.35
C VAL A 276 10.51 24.54 -0.04
N LYS A 277 9.81 25.23 -0.95
CA LYS A 277 8.38 25.47 -0.81
C LYS A 277 7.62 24.15 -0.93
N ILE A 278 6.73 23.88 0.00
CA ILE A 278 5.76 22.78 -0.06
C ILE A 278 4.43 23.34 -0.54
N ASP A 279 3.93 22.85 -1.67
CA ASP A 279 2.64 23.28 -2.21
C ASP A 279 1.48 22.47 -1.66
N HIS A 280 1.70 21.19 -1.37
CA HIS A 280 0.66 20.28 -0.88
C HIS A 280 1.19 19.40 0.26
N ALA A 281 0.35 19.23 1.26
CA ALA A 281 0.58 18.30 2.36
C ALA A 281 -0.74 17.63 2.74
N TRP A 282 -0.75 16.30 2.86
CA TRP A 282 -1.97 15.54 3.13
C TRP A 282 -1.67 14.27 3.91
N SER A 283 -2.72 13.63 4.39
CA SER A 283 -2.66 12.32 5.03
C SER A 283 -3.68 11.37 4.41
N GLY A 284 -3.50 10.08 4.66
CA GLY A 284 -4.42 9.05 4.27
C GLY A 284 -4.32 7.83 5.18
N ASN A 285 -5.42 7.10 5.31
CA ASN A 285 -5.48 5.95 6.19
C ASN A 285 -5.35 4.64 5.43
N PHE A 286 -4.39 3.80 5.83
CA PHE A 286 -4.38 2.40 5.44
C PHE A 286 -4.89 1.50 6.58
N ALA A 287 -5.36 0.30 6.24
CA ALA A 287 -5.75 -0.68 7.24
C ALA A 287 -4.58 -1.60 7.57
N LEU A 288 -4.21 -1.60 8.84
CA LEU A 288 -3.22 -2.49 9.41
C LEU A 288 -3.90 -3.75 9.92
N SER A 289 -3.50 -4.93 9.46
CA SER A 289 -3.86 -6.21 10.10
C SER A 289 -2.81 -6.58 11.17
N PHE A 290 -3.22 -7.30 12.19
CA PHE A 290 -2.29 -7.71 13.26
C PHE A 290 -1.19 -8.63 12.73
N SER A 291 -1.52 -9.54 11.82
CA SER A 291 -0.58 -10.48 11.21
C SER A 291 0.31 -9.86 10.13
N ARG A 292 0.03 -8.64 9.66
CA ARG A 292 0.62 -8.00 8.48
C ARG A 292 0.32 -8.71 7.16
N VAL A 293 -0.53 -9.73 7.19
CA VAL A 293 -1.04 -10.42 6.01
C VAL A 293 -2.42 -9.86 5.70
N PRO A 294 -2.74 -9.54 4.44
CA PRO A 294 -4.09 -9.16 4.06
C PRO A 294 -5.11 -10.22 4.45
N GLN A 295 -6.30 -9.79 4.80
CA GLN A 295 -7.40 -10.67 5.15
C GLN A 295 -8.39 -10.70 4.00
N MET A 296 -8.73 -11.90 3.58
CA MET A 296 -9.73 -12.17 2.55
C MET A 296 -10.68 -13.24 3.07
N GLY A 297 -11.93 -13.14 2.73
CA GLY A 297 -12.89 -14.14 3.16
C GLY A 297 -14.32 -13.81 2.74
N ARG A 298 -15.26 -14.51 3.36
CA ARG A 298 -16.68 -14.41 3.09
C ARG A 298 -17.47 -14.27 4.38
N LEU A 299 -18.46 -13.39 4.36
CA LEU A 299 -19.50 -13.26 5.38
C LEU A 299 -20.80 -13.83 4.78
N GLY A 300 -21.50 -14.68 5.53
CA GLY A 300 -22.65 -15.38 4.97
C GLY A 300 -22.34 -16.15 3.69
N THR A 301 -23.29 -16.21 2.76
CA THR A 301 -23.16 -16.99 1.51
C THR A 301 -22.56 -16.18 0.37
N ASN A 302 -22.95 -14.92 0.20
CA ASN A 302 -22.71 -14.13 -1.00
C ASN A 302 -22.04 -12.77 -0.74
N THR A 303 -21.44 -12.58 0.43
CA THR A 303 -20.66 -11.37 0.76
C THR A 303 -19.19 -11.70 0.88
N TYR A 304 -18.38 -11.15 0.01
CA TYR A 304 -16.92 -11.30 -0.02
C TYR A 304 -16.23 -10.04 0.49
N PHE A 305 -15.01 -10.17 0.95
CA PHE A 305 -14.20 -9.01 1.35
C PHE A 305 -12.71 -9.27 1.15
N ALA A 306 -11.96 -8.18 0.95
CA ALA A 306 -10.51 -8.13 1.08
C ALA A 306 -10.10 -6.81 1.72
N HIS A 307 -9.26 -6.85 2.76
CA HIS A 307 -8.79 -5.68 3.47
C HIS A 307 -7.49 -5.94 4.25
N GLY A 308 -6.97 -4.90 4.93
CA GLY A 308 -5.83 -5.08 5.84
C GLY A 308 -4.49 -5.25 5.13
N TYR A 309 -4.26 -4.56 4.02
CA TYR A 309 -3.04 -4.67 3.20
C TYR A 309 -1.78 -4.17 3.89
N SER A 310 -1.90 -3.50 5.04
CA SER A 310 -0.77 -3.13 5.92
C SER A 310 0.32 -2.30 5.24
N GLY A 311 -0.05 -1.38 4.34
CA GLY A 311 0.85 -0.53 3.58
C GLY A 311 1.10 -0.99 2.13
N HIS A 312 0.92 -2.27 1.81
CA HIS A 312 1.09 -2.83 0.44
C HIS A 312 -0.23 -2.86 -0.36
N GLY A 313 -1.05 -1.82 -0.23
CA GLY A 313 -2.40 -1.81 -0.82
C GLY A 313 -2.44 -1.57 -2.32
N VAL A 314 -1.45 -0.93 -2.91
CA VAL A 314 -1.42 -0.65 -4.37
C VAL A 314 -1.41 -1.97 -5.15
N THR A 315 -0.39 -2.79 -4.99
CA THR A 315 -0.31 -4.11 -5.63
C THR A 315 -1.32 -5.10 -5.04
N GLY A 316 -1.48 -5.08 -3.70
CA GLY A 316 -2.37 -5.99 -3.00
C GLY A 316 -3.83 -5.87 -3.44
N SER A 317 -4.38 -4.66 -3.63
CA SER A 317 -5.76 -4.50 -4.07
C SER A 317 -6.00 -5.07 -5.48
N HIS A 318 -5.02 -4.99 -6.36
CA HIS A 318 -5.11 -5.55 -7.71
C HIS A 318 -5.08 -7.10 -7.70
N THR A 319 -4.10 -7.68 -6.98
CA THR A 319 -4.02 -9.14 -6.83
C THR A 319 -5.27 -9.71 -6.16
N PHE A 320 -5.67 -9.13 -5.02
CA PHE A 320 -6.83 -9.63 -4.28
C PHE A 320 -8.15 -9.33 -5.00
N GLY A 321 -8.22 -8.24 -5.76
CA GLY A 321 -9.35 -7.94 -6.64
C GLY A 321 -9.54 -9.00 -7.73
N ARG A 322 -8.45 -9.44 -8.36
CA ARG A 322 -8.47 -10.54 -9.34
C ARG A 322 -8.93 -11.85 -8.68
N ILE A 323 -8.39 -12.21 -7.52
CA ILE A 323 -8.78 -13.43 -6.81
C ILE A 323 -10.25 -13.39 -6.38
N LEU A 324 -10.79 -12.23 -5.98
CA LEU A 324 -12.21 -12.08 -5.67
C LEU A 324 -13.09 -12.21 -6.91
N ALA A 325 -12.67 -11.65 -8.05
CA ALA A 325 -13.38 -11.76 -9.31
C ALA A 325 -13.46 -13.24 -9.76
N ASP A 326 -12.32 -13.95 -9.75
CA ASP A 326 -12.27 -15.37 -10.05
C ASP A 326 -13.21 -16.19 -9.14
N ALA A 327 -13.21 -15.89 -7.84
CA ALA A 327 -14.06 -16.59 -6.87
C ALA A 327 -15.56 -16.33 -7.06
N VAL A 328 -15.95 -15.12 -7.48
CA VAL A 328 -17.34 -14.77 -7.82
C VAL A 328 -17.77 -15.44 -9.10
N ASP A 329 -16.86 -15.59 -10.07
CA ASP A 329 -17.10 -16.28 -11.35
C ASP A 329 -17.06 -17.82 -11.22
N GLY A 330 -16.73 -18.35 -10.04
CA GLY A 330 -16.82 -19.77 -9.68
C GLY A 330 -15.49 -20.45 -9.36
N ASP A 331 -14.35 -19.89 -9.77
CA ASP A 331 -13.02 -20.43 -9.42
C ASP A 331 -12.55 -19.92 -8.03
N LYS A 332 -12.73 -20.76 -7.03
CA LYS A 332 -12.33 -20.46 -5.64
C LYS A 332 -10.95 -20.99 -5.26
N THR A 333 -10.21 -21.58 -6.19
CA THR A 333 -8.92 -22.25 -5.90
C THR A 333 -7.97 -21.33 -5.16
N ARG A 334 -7.75 -20.11 -5.65
CA ARG A 334 -6.87 -19.11 -5.06
C ARG A 334 -7.49 -18.45 -3.82
N PHE A 335 -8.80 -18.21 -3.87
CA PHE A 335 -9.54 -17.63 -2.74
C PHE A 335 -9.46 -18.51 -1.50
N ASP A 336 -9.65 -19.82 -1.65
CA ASP A 336 -9.68 -20.78 -0.54
C ASP A 336 -8.34 -20.90 0.20
N VAL A 337 -7.22 -20.57 -0.46
CA VAL A 337 -5.89 -20.51 0.22
C VAL A 337 -5.88 -19.36 1.23
N PHE A 338 -6.29 -18.14 0.83
CA PHE A 338 -6.31 -17.00 1.72
C PHE A 338 -7.45 -17.05 2.75
N ALA A 339 -8.61 -17.60 2.37
CA ALA A 339 -9.75 -17.76 3.27
C ALA A 339 -9.44 -18.67 4.48
N LYS A 340 -8.45 -19.53 4.37
CA LYS A 340 -7.95 -20.38 5.47
C LYS A 340 -6.96 -19.66 6.39
N VAL A 341 -6.43 -18.50 5.99
CA VAL A 341 -5.52 -17.71 6.84
C VAL A 341 -6.30 -17.10 8.00
N PRO A 342 -5.94 -17.38 9.25
CA PRO A 342 -6.70 -16.89 10.40
C PRO A 342 -6.69 -15.37 10.51
N TRP A 343 -7.84 -14.80 10.83
CA TRP A 343 -8.00 -13.36 11.05
C TRP A 343 -7.87 -13.04 12.53
N TYR A 344 -6.70 -12.63 12.94
CA TYR A 344 -6.43 -12.31 14.34
C TYR A 344 -6.97 -10.93 14.70
N PRO A 345 -7.77 -10.81 15.79
CA PRO A 345 -8.11 -9.50 16.34
C PRO A 345 -6.86 -8.83 16.93
N PHE A 346 -6.88 -7.51 17.00
CA PHE A 346 -5.83 -6.80 17.73
C PHE A 346 -5.91 -7.10 19.23
N PRO A 347 -4.77 -7.30 19.92
CA PRO A 347 -4.72 -7.46 21.36
C PRO A 347 -5.42 -6.29 22.08
N GLY A 348 -6.27 -6.61 23.07
CA GLY A 348 -7.05 -5.61 23.78
C GLY A 348 -8.23 -5.03 23.01
N GLY A 349 -8.56 -5.59 21.83
CA GLY A 349 -9.71 -5.20 21.01
C GLY A 349 -9.66 -3.74 20.56
N ARG A 350 -10.81 -3.13 20.37
CA ARG A 350 -10.91 -1.75 19.85
C ARG A 350 -10.36 -0.69 20.81
N MET A 351 -10.44 -0.92 22.12
CA MET A 351 -9.99 0.05 23.13
C MET A 351 -8.48 0.12 23.27
N LEU A 352 -7.77 -1.02 23.28
CA LEU A 352 -6.35 -1.07 23.59
C LEU A 352 -5.44 -1.27 22.35
N ARG A 353 -6.00 -1.52 21.16
CA ARG A 353 -5.19 -1.74 19.95
C ARG A 353 -4.27 -0.57 19.62
N VAL A 354 -4.73 0.68 19.81
CA VAL A 354 -3.93 1.88 19.56
C VAL A 354 -2.80 2.02 20.59
N PRO A 355 -3.05 2.03 21.91
CA PRO A 355 -1.98 2.05 22.91
C PRO A 355 -0.93 0.94 22.73
N TYR A 356 -1.36 -0.30 22.51
CA TYR A 356 -0.41 -1.41 22.33
C TYR A 356 0.43 -1.25 21.06
N SER A 357 -0.18 -0.79 19.96
CA SER A 357 0.57 -0.55 18.72
C SER A 357 1.54 0.61 18.85
N MET A 358 1.20 1.65 19.60
CA MET A 358 2.12 2.75 19.89
C MET A 358 3.35 2.28 20.69
N VAL A 359 3.15 1.46 21.73
CA VAL A 359 4.26 0.87 22.50
C VAL A 359 5.13 -0.01 21.61
N GLY A 360 4.53 -0.87 20.78
CA GLY A 360 5.26 -1.69 19.82
C GLY A 360 6.05 -0.86 18.81
N SER A 361 5.44 0.18 18.26
CA SER A 361 6.09 1.09 17.32
C SER A 361 7.27 1.82 17.97
N TRP A 362 7.10 2.31 19.19
CA TRP A 362 8.18 2.95 19.93
C TRP A 362 9.35 2.00 20.18
N TYR A 363 9.08 0.74 20.54
CA TYR A 363 10.11 -0.29 20.70
C TYR A 363 10.91 -0.51 19.40
N TYR A 364 10.25 -0.67 18.26
CA TYR A 364 10.92 -0.86 16.98
C TYR A 364 11.66 0.39 16.49
N ALA A 365 11.09 1.58 16.70
CA ALA A 365 11.78 2.84 16.38
C ALA A 365 13.05 3.03 17.23
N MET A 366 13.04 2.56 18.49
CA MET A 366 14.22 2.55 19.34
C MET A 366 15.28 1.58 18.80
N ARG A 367 14.88 0.37 18.36
CA ARG A 367 15.79 -0.59 17.71
C ARG A 367 16.43 -0.01 16.47
N ASP A 368 15.67 0.62 15.59
CA ASP A 368 16.18 1.29 14.38
C ASP A 368 17.26 2.34 14.73
N ARG A 369 17.06 3.11 15.82
CA ARG A 369 18.06 4.10 16.29
C ARG A 369 19.33 3.45 16.83
N LEU A 370 19.20 2.30 17.44
CA LEU A 370 20.34 1.56 18.05
C LEU A 370 21.05 0.67 17.03
N GLY A 371 20.49 0.49 15.84
CA GLY A 371 21.03 -0.38 14.77
C GLY A 371 21.01 -1.87 15.11
N VAL A 372 20.00 -2.33 15.93
CA VAL A 372 19.89 -3.71 16.42
C VAL A 372 18.54 -4.33 16.09
#